data_bfafd6f5ae3e172ed0effdc6ff9f3356
#
_entry.id   bfafd6f5ae3e172ed0effdc6ff9f3356
#
_cell.length_a   1.000
_cell.length_b   1.000
_cell.length_c   1.000
_cell.angle_alpha   90.00
_cell.angle_beta   90.00
_cell.angle_gamma   90.00
#
_symmetry.space_group_name_H-M   'P 1'
#
loop_
_entity.id
_entity.type
_entity.pdbx_description
1 polymer ?
#
loop_
_entity_poly.entity_id
_entity_poly.type
_entity_poly.pdbx_seq_one_letter_code
_entity_poly.pdbx_strand_id
1 'polypeptide(L)'
;MIDRIASGFHPFVLPFLAGMFFVFGYCIFGVIKILLQLPRADRLQFYKSLVTPETAVKNVKDIFLNCLLHVKLWKRNPMLGFMHSSIAFGWFMLIVLGHVEVILFVPERIKFFYYPIFFNYFVAEADSTVQGSLLFFLMDFFLLVVLVGIALAVVKRFRSLIFGMRRTTRPSLLDLVGQYALWAIFPLRWLAEGFTAHISGGSFMTIPLNWIARQFLGNEFNMLPTWWAYSIALSVFMFVLPFTRYMHIPAEMLLIPMRNAGLHIRHARKGFARAEIFSCPSCGVCIDACPMSVKKSNLKDCTVYLNRHIRRGHEKRVDEISDKCLLCGKCQAVCQVGVEGPTLRIAQRATRRYNIEQDYSRIDVQPLTEAAMGSKVLYFAGCMTQLTPRIPRAMESVLKKAGVNYVWMDRDGGLCCGRPMLTAGKLGEAKQIIRKNEQIIKDTRAHTLILSCPICYKIFKEHYNLPGVRVIHHSQYLDELVKLGKLSPIKGAASVVWHDPCELGRGSGIYEAPRSLIGRCAELREAGNNSAESI
;
A
#
# COMPACT_ATOMS: atom_id res chain seq x y z
N MET A 1 6.67 49.83 -8.31
CA MET A 1 6.56 48.47 -7.72
C MET A 1 5.09 48.13 -7.45
N ILE A 2 4.33 49.03 -6.86
CA ILE A 2 2.86 48.90 -6.61
C ILE A 2 2.08 48.65 -7.91
N ASP A 3 2.40 49.35 -9.00
CA ASP A 3 1.72 49.18 -10.30
C ASP A 3 1.91 47.78 -10.93
N ARG A 4 2.99 47.07 -10.58
CA ARG A 4 3.22 45.69 -11.07
C ARG A 4 2.48 44.63 -10.24
N ILE A 5 2.22 44.91 -8.98
CA ILE A 5 1.38 44.07 -8.12
C ILE A 5 -0.07 44.14 -8.62
N ALA A 6 -0.54 45.31 -8.98
CA ALA A 6 -1.89 45.54 -9.54
C ALA A 6 -2.14 44.88 -10.92
N SER A 7 -1.12 44.48 -11.66
CA SER A 7 -1.27 43.83 -12.97
C SER A 7 -1.71 42.35 -12.91
N GLY A 8 -1.75 41.73 -11.73
CA GLY A 8 -2.18 40.33 -11.54
C GLY A 8 -1.26 39.27 -12.15
N PHE A 9 -0.16 39.67 -12.82
CA PHE A 9 0.81 38.77 -13.44
C PHE A 9 2.25 39.26 -13.26
N HIS A 10 3.16 38.32 -12.99
CA HIS A 10 4.61 38.58 -13.00
C HIS A 10 5.37 37.37 -13.59
N PRO A 11 6.45 37.58 -14.36
CA PRO A 11 7.19 36.48 -15.04
C PRO A 11 7.71 35.36 -14.13
N PHE A 12 7.95 35.59 -12.83
CA PHE A 12 8.37 34.53 -11.92
C PHE A 12 7.32 33.40 -11.75
N VAL A 13 6.06 33.64 -12.12
CA VAL A 13 5.01 32.61 -12.09
C VAL A 13 5.19 31.57 -13.20
N LEU A 14 5.87 31.91 -14.29
CA LEU A 14 6.04 31.04 -15.46
C LEU A 14 6.72 29.69 -15.15
N PRO A 15 7.82 29.60 -14.37
CA PRO A 15 8.40 28.33 -14.02
C PRO A 15 7.40 27.42 -13.30
N PHE A 16 6.67 27.94 -12.33
CA PHE A 16 5.61 27.19 -11.63
C PHE A 16 4.54 26.68 -12.59
N LEU A 17 4.03 27.54 -13.49
CA LEU A 17 3.01 27.16 -14.47
C LEU A 17 3.50 26.03 -15.38
N ALA A 18 4.73 26.16 -15.89
CA ALA A 18 5.33 25.12 -16.74
C ALA A 18 5.41 23.77 -16.00
N GLY A 19 5.92 23.76 -14.77
CA GLY A 19 6.00 22.55 -13.95
C GLY A 19 4.63 21.95 -13.64
N MET A 20 3.65 22.79 -13.32
CA MET A 20 2.31 22.37 -12.98
C MET A 20 1.59 21.75 -14.20
N PHE A 21 1.57 22.41 -15.35
CA PHE A 21 0.97 21.84 -16.56
C PHE A 21 1.64 20.55 -16.99
N PHE A 22 2.97 20.46 -16.85
CA PHE A 22 3.70 19.24 -17.13
C PHE A 22 3.25 18.09 -16.22
N VAL A 23 3.23 18.28 -14.88
CA VAL A 23 2.87 17.20 -13.95
C VAL A 23 1.42 16.78 -14.08
N PHE A 24 0.49 17.74 -14.27
CA PHE A 24 -0.92 17.43 -14.50
C PHE A 24 -1.13 16.66 -15.81
N GLY A 25 -0.53 17.11 -16.90
CA GLY A 25 -0.60 16.42 -18.19
C GLY A 25 -0.04 15.00 -18.09
N TYR A 26 1.11 14.81 -17.43
CA TYR A 26 1.71 13.51 -17.22
C TYR A 26 0.81 12.59 -16.37
N CYS A 27 0.25 13.11 -15.27
CA CYS A 27 -0.65 12.33 -14.39
C CYS A 27 -1.94 11.95 -15.11
N ILE A 28 -2.57 12.87 -15.83
CA ILE A 28 -3.79 12.60 -16.61
C ILE A 28 -3.52 11.52 -17.64
N PHE A 29 -2.44 11.67 -18.44
CA PHE A 29 -2.04 10.65 -19.40
C PHE A 29 -1.78 9.30 -18.73
N GLY A 30 -1.09 9.31 -17.57
CA GLY A 30 -0.81 8.11 -16.77
C GLY A 30 -2.08 7.40 -16.30
N VAL A 31 -3.05 8.15 -15.78
CA VAL A 31 -4.36 7.64 -15.35
C VAL A 31 -5.12 7.04 -16.53
N ILE A 32 -5.24 7.78 -17.63
CA ILE A 32 -5.92 7.29 -18.85
C ILE A 32 -5.27 5.99 -19.32
N LYS A 33 -3.94 5.94 -19.40
CA LYS A 33 -3.20 4.73 -19.80
C LYS A 33 -3.48 3.54 -18.86
N ILE A 34 -3.51 3.76 -17.55
CA ILE A 34 -3.84 2.71 -16.56
C ILE A 34 -5.26 2.20 -16.77
N LEU A 35 -6.24 3.11 -16.92
CA LEU A 35 -7.65 2.76 -17.08
C LEU A 35 -7.91 2.01 -18.41
N LEU A 36 -7.28 2.45 -19.50
CA LEU A 36 -7.40 1.77 -20.79
C LEU A 36 -6.79 0.34 -20.79
N GLN A 37 -5.81 0.11 -19.92
CA GLN A 37 -5.17 -1.20 -19.75
C GLN A 37 -5.98 -2.16 -18.85
N LEU A 38 -7.04 -1.69 -18.17
CA LEU A 38 -7.94 -2.54 -17.41
C LEU A 38 -8.86 -3.34 -18.36
N PRO A 39 -9.21 -4.59 -18.00
CA PRO A 39 -10.31 -5.31 -18.64
C PRO A 39 -11.60 -4.49 -18.57
N ARG A 40 -12.48 -4.65 -19.58
CA ARG A 40 -13.74 -3.89 -19.65
C ARG A 40 -14.59 -4.01 -18.36
N ALA A 41 -14.69 -5.22 -17.81
CA ALA A 41 -15.44 -5.46 -16.58
C ALA A 41 -14.85 -4.69 -15.38
N ASP A 42 -13.53 -4.75 -15.18
CA ASP A 42 -12.84 -4.05 -14.09
C ASP A 42 -12.98 -2.53 -14.23
N ARG A 43 -12.92 -2.01 -15.45
CA ARG A 43 -13.11 -0.57 -15.74
C ARG A 43 -14.53 -0.11 -15.43
N LEU A 44 -15.54 -0.87 -15.81
CA LEU A 44 -16.95 -0.58 -15.46
C LEU A 44 -17.16 -0.63 -13.94
N GLN A 45 -16.59 -1.62 -13.27
CA GLN A 45 -16.65 -1.75 -11.82
C GLN A 45 -15.99 -0.55 -11.12
N PHE A 46 -14.85 -0.10 -11.63
CA PHE A 46 -14.17 1.11 -11.13
C PHE A 46 -15.07 2.35 -11.28
N TYR A 47 -15.62 2.62 -12.48
CA TYR A 47 -16.50 3.76 -12.69
C TYR A 47 -17.75 3.69 -11.81
N LYS A 48 -18.36 2.51 -11.69
CA LYS A 48 -19.51 2.30 -10.80
C LYS A 48 -19.15 2.66 -9.35
N SER A 49 -17.97 2.28 -8.88
CA SER A 49 -17.50 2.57 -7.52
C SER A 49 -17.30 4.07 -7.24
N LEU A 50 -17.01 4.87 -8.27
CA LEU A 50 -16.86 6.32 -8.12
C LEU A 50 -18.20 7.05 -7.97
N VAL A 51 -19.27 6.52 -8.57
CA VAL A 51 -20.60 7.15 -8.55
C VAL A 51 -21.55 6.57 -7.50
N THR A 52 -21.26 5.38 -6.97
CA THR A 52 -22.05 4.79 -5.88
C THR A 52 -21.76 5.54 -4.57
N PRO A 53 -22.78 6.15 -3.90
CA PRO A 53 -22.55 7.05 -2.76
C PRO A 53 -21.70 6.45 -1.65
N GLU A 54 -21.98 5.20 -1.24
CA GLU A 54 -21.25 4.51 -0.17
C GLU A 54 -19.75 4.35 -0.49
N THR A 55 -19.43 3.91 -1.72
CA THR A 55 -18.04 3.73 -2.15
C THR A 55 -17.37 5.06 -2.44
N ALA A 56 -18.08 6.06 -2.94
CA ALA A 56 -17.55 7.42 -3.16
C ALA A 56 -17.15 8.07 -1.83
N VAL A 57 -18.02 8.04 -0.82
CA VAL A 57 -17.70 8.53 0.54
C VAL A 57 -16.53 7.76 1.14
N LYS A 58 -16.51 6.43 0.99
CA LYS A 58 -15.39 5.60 1.44
C LYS A 58 -14.09 5.99 0.74
N ASN A 59 -14.11 6.24 -0.56
CA ASN A 59 -12.93 6.67 -1.33
C ASN A 59 -12.37 7.99 -0.78
N VAL A 60 -13.22 9.00 -0.60
CA VAL A 60 -12.82 10.31 -0.06
C VAL A 60 -12.24 10.14 1.35
N LYS A 61 -12.94 9.41 2.23
CA LYS A 61 -12.48 9.11 3.59
C LYS A 61 -11.12 8.40 3.60
N ASP A 62 -10.95 7.36 2.78
CA ASP A 62 -9.73 6.57 2.74
C ASP A 62 -8.55 7.37 2.17
N ILE A 63 -8.78 8.23 1.16
CA ILE A 63 -7.77 9.16 0.63
C ILE A 63 -7.37 10.14 1.73
N PHE A 64 -8.33 10.78 2.39
CA PHE A 64 -8.05 11.74 3.47
C PHE A 64 -7.24 11.11 4.60
N LEU A 65 -7.68 9.95 5.09
CA LEU A 65 -7.04 9.27 6.21
C LEU A 65 -5.65 8.70 5.87
N ASN A 66 -5.45 8.19 4.64
CA ASN A 66 -4.22 7.49 4.29
C ASN A 66 -3.21 8.37 3.52
N CYS A 67 -3.66 9.31 2.66
CA CYS A 67 -2.76 10.18 1.88
C CYS A 67 -2.44 11.50 2.59
N LEU A 68 -3.35 12.05 3.41
CA LEU A 68 -3.12 13.31 4.14
C LEU A 68 -2.73 13.07 5.59
N LEU A 69 -3.54 12.32 6.34
CA LEU A 69 -3.30 12.07 7.78
C LEU A 69 -2.37 10.88 8.04
N HIS A 70 -2.09 10.03 7.06
CA HIS A 70 -1.20 8.87 7.18
C HIS A 70 -1.50 7.97 8.39
N VAL A 71 -2.79 7.71 8.68
CA VAL A 71 -3.26 6.99 9.89
C VAL A 71 -2.61 5.60 10.03
N LYS A 72 -2.42 4.88 8.93
CA LYS A 72 -1.72 3.57 8.93
C LYS A 72 -0.27 3.71 9.40
N LEU A 73 0.39 4.81 9.04
CA LEU A 73 1.76 5.09 9.43
C LEU A 73 1.85 5.48 10.92
N TRP A 74 0.91 6.28 11.41
CA TRP A 74 0.78 6.64 12.83
C TRP A 74 0.64 5.41 13.74
N LYS A 75 -0.23 4.46 13.36
CA LYS A 75 -0.45 3.23 14.14
C LYS A 75 0.82 2.38 14.26
N ARG A 76 1.71 2.46 13.28
CA ARG A 76 2.93 1.63 13.21
C ARG A 76 4.17 2.35 13.74
N ASN A 77 4.32 3.59 13.41
CA ASN A 77 5.45 4.44 13.79
C ASN A 77 4.99 5.89 13.94
N PRO A 78 4.62 6.32 15.19
CA PRO A 78 4.04 7.65 15.43
C PRO A 78 4.95 8.79 14.97
N MET A 79 6.28 8.68 15.19
CA MET A 79 7.22 9.72 14.78
C MET A 79 7.29 9.88 13.26
N LEU A 80 7.27 8.76 12.53
CA LEU A 80 7.24 8.77 11.09
C LEU A 80 5.86 9.23 10.56
N GLY A 81 4.79 8.87 11.26
CA GLY A 81 3.42 9.34 10.99
C GLY A 81 3.33 10.85 11.13
N PHE A 82 3.80 11.42 12.24
CA PHE A 82 3.84 12.86 12.48
C PHE A 82 4.61 13.60 11.37
N MET A 83 5.82 13.17 11.06
CA MET A 83 6.63 13.78 9.98
C MET A 83 5.90 13.82 8.64
N HIS A 84 5.29 12.70 8.23
CA HIS A 84 4.57 12.64 6.95
C HIS A 84 3.28 13.45 6.95
N SER A 85 2.48 13.37 8.03
CA SER A 85 1.24 14.13 8.16
C SER A 85 1.51 15.63 8.21
N SER A 86 2.56 16.06 8.93
CA SER A 86 2.93 17.48 8.99
C SER A 86 3.24 18.04 7.61
N ILE A 87 3.95 17.30 6.76
CA ILE A 87 4.25 17.75 5.39
C ILE A 87 2.99 17.68 4.52
N ALA A 88 2.28 16.54 4.48
CA ALA A 88 1.17 16.34 3.54
C ALA A 88 -0.07 17.15 3.92
N PHE A 89 -0.51 17.06 5.17
CA PHE A 89 -1.68 17.79 5.64
C PHE A 89 -1.41 19.29 5.76
N GLY A 90 -0.23 19.66 6.26
CA GLY A 90 0.17 21.07 6.34
C GLY A 90 0.20 21.72 4.94
N TRP A 91 0.80 21.04 3.93
CA TRP A 91 0.80 21.55 2.56
C TRP A 91 -0.62 21.66 1.98
N PHE A 92 -1.45 20.64 2.20
CA PHE A 92 -2.86 20.68 1.81
C PHE A 92 -3.58 21.89 2.43
N MET A 93 -3.39 22.15 3.72
CA MET A 93 -4.02 23.29 4.40
C MET A 93 -3.51 24.63 3.86
N LEU A 94 -2.22 24.76 3.53
CA LEU A 94 -1.70 25.97 2.89
C LEU A 94 -2.36 26.25 1.53
N ILE A 95 -2.66 25.19 0.76
CA ILE A 95 -3.38 25.35 -0.52
C ILE A 95 -4.85 25.76 -0.28
N VAL A 96 -5.52 25.10 0.68
CA VAL A 96 -6.93 25.41 1.02
C VAL A 96 -7.06 26.86 1.51
N LEU A 97 -6.21 27.27 2.47
CA LEU A 97 -6.22 28.63 3.01
C LEU A 97 -5.91 29.66 1.93
N GLY A 98 -4.92 29.41 1.08
CA GLY A 98 -4.61 30.30 -0.04
C GLY A 98 -5.81 30.48 -1.01
N HIS A 99 -6.62 29.43 -1.23
CA HIS A 99 -7.86 29.59 -2.00
C HIS A 99 -8.91 30.42 -1.26
N VAL A 100 -9.03 30.27 0.06
CA VAL A 100 -9.93 31.08 0.89
C VAL A 100 -9.50 32.56 0.84
N GLU A 101 -8.20 32.84 0.97
CA GLU A 101 -7.66 34.19 0.84
C GLU A 101 -7.99 34.82 -0.52
N VAL A 102 -7.79 34.07 -1.61
CA VAL A 102 -8.13 34.55 -2.96
C VAL A 102 -9.65 34.80 -3.12
N ILE A 103 -10.50 33.98 -2.50
CA ILE A 103 -11.96 34.18 -2.56
C ILE A 103 -12.37 35.46 -1.84
N LEU A 104 -11.74 35.75 -0.70
CA LEU A 104 -12.10 36.88 0.17
C LEU A 104 -11.49 38.21 -0.27
N PHE A 105 -10.23 38.21 -0.72
CA PHE A 105 -9.44 39.43 -0.91
C PHE A 105 -9.13 39.78 -2.36
N VAL A 106 -9.38 38.90 -3.35
CA VAL A 106 -9.20 39.22 -4.77
C VAL A 106 -10.53 39.64 -5.36
N PRO A 107 -10.76 40.93 -5.66
CA PRO A 107 -12.05 41.44 -6.13
C PRO A 107 -12.35 41.12 -7.60
N GLU A 108 -11.34 40.73 -8.37
CA GLU A 108 -11.44 40.53 -9.81
C GLU A 108 -12.32 39.32 -10.15
N ARG A 109 -13.08 39.45 -11.29
CA ARG A 109 -13.93 38.34 -11.81
C ARG A 109 -13.09 37.14 -12.25
N ILE A 110 -11.89 37.37 -12.78
CA ILE A 110 -10.99 36.30 -13.23
C ILE A 110 -9.92 36.08 -12.13
N LYS A 111 -10.08 34.97 -11.40
CA LYS A 111 -9.13 34.54 -10.38
C LYS A 111 -8.19 33.51 -11.00
N PHE A 112 -6.94 33.90 -11.25
CA PHE A 112 -5.96 32.95 -11.78
C PHE A 112 -5.62 31.87 -10.75
N PHE A 113 -5.52 30.61 -11.18
CA PHE A 113 -5.27 29.45 -10.32
C PHE A 113 -3.89 29.46 -9.61
N TYR A 114 -2.96 30.32 -9.99
CA TYR A 114 -1.68 30.50 -9.31
C TYR A 114 -1.75 31.50 -8.14
N TYR A 115 -2.81 32.31 -8.03
CA TYR A 115 -2.97 33.25 -6.92
C TYR A 115 -2.89 32.61 -5.54
N PRO A 116 -3.49 31.44 -5.25
CA PRO A 116 -3.36 30.82 -3.95
C PRO A 116 -1.92 30.45 -3.54
N ILE A 117 -1.03 30.30 -4.51
CA ILE A 117 0.38 29.93 -4.29
C ILE A 117 1.27 31.16 -4.09
N PHE A 118 0.88 32.30 -4.68
CA PHE A 118 1.65 33.55 -4.67
C PHE A 118 0.83 34.72 -4.10
N PHE A 119 -0.16 34.43 -3.23
CA PHE A 119 -1.12 35.38 -2.72
C PHE A 119 -0.46 36.64 -2.17
N ASN A 120 0.52 36.51 -1.28
CA ASN A 120 1.22 37.62 -0.62
C ASN A 120 2.03 38.51 -1.57
N TYR A 121 2.25 38.11 -2.82
CA TYR A 121 2.85 38.95 -3.84
C TYR A 121 1.82 39.81 -4.57
N PHE A 122 0.63 39.28 -4.84
CA PHE A 122 -0.38 39.91 -5.69
C PHE A 122 -1.43 40.71 -4.92
N VAL A 123 -1.57 40.50 -3.62
CA VAL A 123 -2.57 41.16 -2.78
C VAL A 123 -1.87 42.02 -1.72
N ALA A 124 -2.19 43.31 -1.69
CA ALA A 124 -1.68 44.26 -0.70
C ALA A 124 -2.71 44.44 0.42
N GLU A 125 -2.21 44.72 1.65
CA GLU A 125 -3.00 45.14 2.82
C GLU A 125 -4.18 44.20 3.19
N ALA A 126 -4.04 42.90 2.94
CA ALA A 126 -5.07 41.92 3.25
C ALA A 126 -5.28 41.68 4.75
N ASP A 127 -4.35 42.12 5.61
CA ASP A 127 -4.38 41.97 7.06
C ASP A 127 -5.17 43.07 7.80
N SER A 128 -5.66 44.09 7.08
CA SER A 128 -6.42 45.19 7.66
C SER A 128 -7.75 44.80 8.32
N THR A 129 -8.16 43.53 8.17
CA THR A 129 -9.38 42.97 8.72
C THR A 129 -9.10 41.85 9.73
N VAL A 130 -10.04 41.60 10.69
CA VAL A 130 -9.93 40.49 11.65
C VAL A 130 -9.83 39.14 10.94
N GLN A 131 -10.59 38.96 9.83
CA GLN A 131 -10.52 37.74 9.02
C GLN A 131 -9.15 37.59 8.35
N GLY A 132 -8.57 38.66 7.83
CA GLY A 132 -7.22 38.67 7.26
C GLY A 132 -6.17 38.28 8.29
N SER A 133 -6.18 38.90 9.47
CA SER A 133 -5.24 38.58 10.55
C SER A 133 -5.34 37.10 10.97
N LEU A 134 -6.56 36.52 11.04
CA LEU A 134 -6.75 35.11 11.35
C LEU A 134 -6.18 34.20 10.25
N LEU A 135 -6.41 34.52 8.98
CA LEU A 135 -5.92 33.75 7.84
C LEU A 135 -4.39 33.75 7.79
N PHE A 136 -3.75 34.91 7.97
CA PHE A 136 -2.27 34.99 8.05
C PHE A 136 -1.71 34.20 9.22
N PHE A 137 -2.39 34.23 10.38
CA PHE A 137 -1.99 33.39 11.51
C PHE A 137 -2.06 31.90 11.16
N LEU A 138 -3.13 31.45 10.53
CA LEU A 138 -3.29 30.06 10.11
C LEU A 138 -2.27 29.67 9.01
N MET A 139 -1.95 30.56 8.09
CA MET A 139 -0.94 30.35 7.07
C MET A 139 0.45 30.16 7.70
N ASP A 140 0.86 31.05 8.60
CA ASP A 140 2.11 30.93 9.35
C ASP A 140 2.15 29.66 10.19
N PHE A 141 1.02 29.29 10.84
CA PHE A 141 0.92 28.08 11.65
C PHE A 141 1.13 26.82 10.80
N PHE A 142 0.43 26.68 9.69
CA PHE A 142 0.60 25.50 8.82
C PHE A 142 1.93 25.49 8.10
N LEU A 143 2.49 26.66 7.79
CA LEU A 143 3.85 26.77 7.28
C LEU A 143 4.88 26.27 8.31
N LEU A 144 4.73 26.63 9.59
CA LEU A 144 5.55 26.10 10.68
C LEU A 144 5.42 24.58 10.79
N VAL A 145 4.21 24.06 10.73
CA VAL A 145 3.94 22.61 10.80
C VAL A 145 4.69 21.89 9.67
N VAL A 146 4.66 22.42 8.44
CA VAL A 146 5.39 21.83 7.30
C VAL A 146 6.90 21.93 7.49
N LEU A 147 7.41 23.08 7.95
CA LEU A 147 8.85 23.29 8.20
C LEU A 147 9.38 22.31 9.26
N VAL A 148 8.62 22.07 10.34
CA VAL A 148 8.94 21.05 11.36
C VAL A 148 8.97 19.65 10.71
N GLY A 149 7.98 19.33 9.89
CA GLY A 149 7.93 18.06 9.16
C GLY A 149 9.16 17.86 8.25
N ILE A 150 9.59 18.90 7.55
CA ILE A 150 10.79 18.89 6.71
C ILE A 150 12.06 18.74 7.56
N ALA A 151 12.18 19.46 8.65
CA ALA A 151 13.31 19.31 9.58
C ALA A 151 13.44 17.87 10.07
N LEU A 152 12.33 17.24 10.44
CA LEU A 152 12.30 15.82 10.79
C LEU A 152 12.69 14.91 9.60
N ALA A 153 12.28 15.26 8.38
CA ALA A 153 12.66 14.50 7.18
C ALA A 153 14.17 14.61 6.89
N VAL A 154 14.78 15.77 7.15
CA VAL A 154 16.23 15.97 7.09
C VAL A 154 16.92 15.11 8.16
N VAL A 155 16.49 15.16 9.42
CA VAL A 155 17.02 14.32 10.51
C VAL A 155 16.91 12.83 10.14
N LYS A 156 15.75 12.39 9.66
CA LYS A 156 15.55 11.00 9.20
C LYS A 156 16.54 10.60 8.11
N ARG A 157 16.87 11.50 7.21
CA ARG A 157 17.81 11.21 6.11
C ARG A 157 19.19 10.84 6.63
N PHE A 158 19.67 11.51 7.67
CA PHE A 158 20.98 11.28 8.27
C PHE A 158 20.96 10.25 9.40
N ARG A 159 19.84 10.15 10.12
CA ARG A 159 19.67 9.33 11.32
C ARG A 159 18.41 8.44 11.25
N SER A 160 18.29 7.60 10.21
CA SER A 160 17.11 6.75 9.99
C SER A 160 16.80 5.78 11.14
N LEU A 161 17.79 5.40 11.94
CA LEU A 161 17.63 4.55 13.11
C LEU A 161 16.74 5.18 14.19
N ILE A 162 16.78 6.50 14.38
CA ILE A 162 15.91 7.23 15.31
C ILE A 162 14.43 7.00 14.94
N PHE A 163 14.14 6.85 13.64
CA PHE A 163 12.82 6.55 13.12
C PHE A 163 12.54 5.02 13.01
N GLY A 164 13.29 4.17 13.73
CA GLY A 164 13.09 2.72 13.72
C GLY A 164 13.36 2.05 12.37
N MET A 165 14.05 2.69 11.43
CA MET A 165 14.38 2.15 10.12
C MET A 165 15.86 1.74 10.06
N ARG A 166 16.11 0.43 10.12
CA ARG A 166 17.47 -0.13 10.07
C ARG A 166 18.08 -0.03 8.67
N ARG A 167 17.23 -0.18 7.63
CA ARG A 167 17.66 -0.19 6.22
C ARG A 167 16.75 0.66 5.37
N THR A 168 17.36 1.49 4.54
CA THR A 168 16.65 2.35 3.58
C THR A 168 17.19 2.11 2.17
N THR A 169 16.39 2.45 1.15
CA THR A 169 16.86 2.38 -0.23
C THR A 169 17.80 3.55 -0.56
N ARG A 170 18.83 3.30 -1.38
CA ARG A 170 19.64 4.38 -1.94
C ARG A 170 18.81 5.16 -2.96
N PRO A 171 18.68 6.49 -2.84
CA PRO A 171 17.99 7.32 -3.81
C PRO A 171 18.77 7.36 -5.14
N SER A 172 18.07 7.60 -6.24
CA SER A 172 18.69 7.97 -7.52
C SER A 172 19.05 9.46 -7.52
N LEU A 173 19.77 9.91 -8.53
CA LEU A 173 20.08 11.33 -8.70
C LEU A 173 18.79 12.16 -8.78
N LEU A 174 17.81 11.74 -9.59
CA LEU A 174 16.52 12.43 -9.69
C LEU A 174 15.74 12.42 -8.36
N ASP A 175 15.78 11.31 -7.58
CA ASP A 175 15.21 11.30 -6.24
C ASP A 175 15.87 12.34 -5.31
N LEU A 176 17.18 12.56 -5.45
CA LEU A 176 17.91 13.59 -4.67
C LEU A 176 17.50 14.99 -5.11
N VAL A 177 17.46 15.25 -6.42
CA VAL A 177 17.00 16.54 -6.96
C VAL A 177 15.59 16.86 -6.44
N GLY A 178 14.64 15.91 -6.58
CA GLY A 178 13.29 16.11 -6.05
C GLY A 178 13.23 16.28 -4.54
N GLN A 179 14.10 15.60 -3.79
CA GLN A 179 14.17 15.71 -2.33
C GLN A 179 14.68 17.10 -1.91
N TYR A 180 15.76 17.59 -2.51
CA TYR A 180 16.31 18.91 -2.18
C TYR A 180 15.37 20.02 -2.64
N ALA A 181 14.73 19.89 -3.82
CA ALA A 181 13.72 20.82 -4.27
C ALA A 181 12.55 20.91 -3.28
N LEU A 182 12.00 19.76 -2.82
CA LEU A 182 10.95 19.72 -1.81
C LEU A 182 11.36 20.37 -0.49
N TRP A 183 12.60 20.13 -0.05
CA TRP A 183 13.12 20.73 1.17
C TRP A 183 13.36 22.24 1.04
N ALA A 184 13.62 22.73 -0.16
CA ALA A 184 13.83 24.16 -0.42
C ALA A 184 12.50 24.94 -0.57
N ILE A 185 11.42 24.30 -1.08
CA ILE A 185 10.13 24.97 -1.36
C ILE A 185 9.64 25.78 -0.16
N PHE A 186 9.54 25.18 1.01
CA PHE A 186 8.89 25.85 2.16
C PHE A 186 9.77 26.86 2.88
N PRO A 187 11.08 26.65 3.06
CA PRO A 187 11.96 27.72 3.51
C PRO A 187 11.99 28.92 2.55
N LEU A 188 12.01 28.66 1.22
CA LEU A 188 11.94 29.74 0.23
C LEU A 188 10.60 30.46 0.23
N ARG A 189 9.50 29.74 0.44
CA ARG A 189 8.18 30.32 0.66
C ARG A 189 8.17 31.23 1.88
N TRP A 190 8.69 30.77 3.01
CA TRP A 190 8.80 31.57 4.23
C TRP A 190 9.61 32.85 4.02
N LEU A 191 10.75 32.76 3.31
CA LEU A 191 11.55 33.93 2.96
C LEU A 191 10.76 34.88 2.03
N ALA A 192 10.08 34.36 1.02
CA ALA A 192 9.35 35.17 0.06
C ALA A 192 8.17 35.90 0.73
N GLU A 193 7.35 35.18 1.51
CA GLU A 193 6.22 35.77 2.25
C GLU A 193 6.68 36.74 3.34
N GLY A 194 7.75 36.39 4.09
CA GLY A 194 8.32 37.27 5.09
C GLY A 194 8.88 38.55 4.49
N PHE A 195 9.52 38.50 3.32
CA PHE A 195 10.07 39.69 2.66
C PHE A 195 8.98 40.61 2.11
N THR A 196 7.77 40.08 1.80
CA THR A 196 6.62 40.85 1.34
C THR A 196 5.66 41.28 2.45
N ALA A 197 5.87 40.83 3.69
CA ALA A 197 4.89 41.01 4.79
C ALA A 197 4.59 42.49 5.11
N HIS A 198 5.49 43.43 4.79
CA HIS A 198 5.26 44.87 4.97
C HIS A 198 4.27 45.46 3.93
N ILE A 199 3.94 44.73 2.85
CA ILE A 199 3.02 45.16 1.79
C ILE A 199 1.72 44.41 1.91
N SER A 200 1.80 43.09 2.06
CA SER A 200 0.62 42.20 2.00
C SER A 200 0.06 41.85 3.36
N GLY A 201 0.82 42.08 4.42
CA GLY A 201 0.51 41.58 5.76
C GLY A 201 1.21 40.25 6.08
N GLY A 202 1.07 39.81 7.32
CA GLY A 202 1.71 38.61 7.81
C GLY A 202 1.32 38.30 9.27
N SER A 203 2.05 37.36 9.90
CA SER A 203 1.80 37.00 11.29
C SER A 203 3.11 36.70 12.03
N PHE A 204 3.04 35.82 13.03
CA PHE A 204 4.10 35.59 14.02
C PHE A 204 5.44 35.05 13.45
N MET A 205 5.45 34.45 12.24
CA MET A 205 6.68 33.99 11.58
C MET A 205 7.17 34.96 10.50
N THR A 206 6.26 35.55 9.76
CA THR A 206 6.56 36.39 8.59
C THR A 206 6.86 37.83 8.97
N ILE A 207 6.14 38.43 9.95
CA ILE A 207 6.40 39.79 10.41
C ILE A 207 7.80 39.95 11.06
N PRO A 208 8.21 39.07 12.01
CA PRO A 208 9.57 39.18 12.58
C PRO A 208 10.67 39.01 11.53
N LEU A 209 10.45 38.10 10.56
CA LEU A 209 11.40 37.93 9.46
C LEU A 209 11.52 39.20 8.60
N ASN A 210 10.40 39.87 8.31
CA ASN A 210 10.40 41.15 7.59
C ASN A 210 11.16 42.23 8.35
N TRP A 211 10.90 42.33 9.65
CA TRP A 211 11.61 43.29 10.51
C TRP A 211 13.13 43.06 10.48
N ILE A 212 13.58 41.81 10.64
CA ILE A 212 14.99 41.45 10.55
C ILE A 212 15.56 41.79 9.16
N ALA A 213 14.85 41.44 8.08
CA ALA A 213 15.30 41.71 6.73
C ALA A 213 15.51 43.24 6.50
N ARG A 214 14.59 44.06 6.99
CA ARG A 214 14.70 45.53 6.89
C ARG A 214 15.90 46.09 7.66
N GLN A 215 16.26 45.53 8.80
CA GLN A 215 17.43 45.94 9.56
C GLN A 215 18.75 45.67 8.84
N PHE A 216 18.85 44.52 8.16
CA PHE A 216 20.10 44.11 7.51
C PHE A 216 20.22 44.51 6.04
N LEU A 217 19.08 44.57 5.31
CA LEU A 217 19.04 44.83 3.86
C LEU A 217 18.54 46.24 3.52
N GLY A 218 18.08 47.02 4.53
CA GLY A 218 17.49 48.34 4.32
C GLY A 218 15.98 48.26 4.03
N ASN A 219 15.31 49.43 4.05
CA ASN A 219 13.84 49.48 3.91
C ASN A 219 13.35 49.18 2.48
N GLU A 220 14.18 49.33 1.46
CA GLU A 220 13.80 49.13 0.04
C GLU A 220 14.52 47.94 -0.59
N PHE A 221 14.69 46.85 0.16
CA PHE A 221 15.33 45.68 -0.39
C PHE A 221 14.48 44.95 -1.45
N ASN A 222 15.16 44.32 -2.41
CA ASN A 222 14.48 43.61 -3.50
C ASN A 222 13.98 42.23 -3.06
N MET A 223 12.67 42.04 -3.01
CA MET A 223 12.00 40.75 -2.68
C MET A 223 11.90 39.77 -3.85
N LEU A 224 12.08 40.21 -5.10
CA LEU A 224 11.89 39.38 -6.29
C LEU A 224 12.77 38.11 -6.34
N PRO A 225 14.03 38.12 -5.92
CA PRO A 225 14.88 36.93 -5.95
C PRO A 225 14.31 35.77 -5.15
N THR A 226 13.65 36.01 -4.01
CA THR A 226 13.04 34.96 -3.19
C THR A 226 11.81 34.35 -3.87
N TRP A 227 10.97 35.16 -4.53
CA TRP A 227 9.83 34.68 -5.31
C TRP A 227 10.25 33.86 -6.53
N TRP A 228 11.30 34.28 -7.24
CA TRP A 228 11.90 33.50 -8.31
C TRP A 228 12.42 32.14 -7.80
N ALA A 229 13.17 32.14 -6.70
CA ALA A 229 13.74 30.94 -6.11
C ALA A 229 12.64 29.96 -5.68
N TYR A 230 11.57 30.46 -5.05
CA TYR A 230 10.40 29.66 -4.66
C TYR A 230 9.71 29.04 -5.87
N SER A 231 9.42 29.84 -6.91
CA SER A 231 8.78 29.35 -8.14
C SER A 231 9.63 28.31 -8.87
N ILE A 232 10.94 28.53 -8.97
CA ILE A 232 11.87 27.58 -9.58
C ILE A 232 11.94 26.28 -8.77
N ALA A 233 11.99 26.35 -7.43
CA ALA A 233 11.99 25.15 -6.58
C ALA A 233 10.72 24.31 -6.77
N LEU A 234 9.55 24.95 -6.84
CA LEU A 234 8.27 24.29 -7.17
C LEU A 234 8.33 23.63 -8.55
N SER A 235 8.81 24.36 -9.55
CA SER A 235 8.95 23.89 -10.92
C SER A 235 9.83 22.65 -11.02
N VAL A 236 11.03 22.71 -10.45
CA VAL A 236 11.99 21.59 -10.42
C VAL A 236 11.36 20.37 -9.76
N PHE A 237 10.69 20.54 -8.62
CA PHE A 237 10.01 19.44 -7.95
C PHE A 237 8.94 18.81 -8.83
N MET A 238 8.10 19.64 -9.48
CA MET A 238 7.03 19.17 -10.36
C MET A 238 7.56 18.42 -11.60
N PHE A 239 8.62 18.92 -12.24
CA PHE A 239 9.22 18.24 -13.39
C PHE A 239 9.84 16.90 -13.05
N VAL A 240 10.46 16.74 -11.88
CA VAL A 240 11.09 15.47 -11.51
C VAL A 240 10.13 14.50 -10.80
N LEU A 241 8.98 14.96 -10.30
CA LEU A 241 8.01 14.16 -9.55
C LEU A 241 7.63 12.85 -10.28
N PRO A 242 7.26 12.85 -11.58
CA PRO A 242 6.84 11.64 -12.28
C PRO A 242 7.92 10.55 -12.36
N PHE A 243 9.19 10.92 -12.32
CA PHE A 243 10.34 10.03 -12.49
C PHE A 243 10.96 9.59 -11.17
N THR A 244 10.45 10.10 -10.05
CA THR A 244 10.98 9.89 -8.71
C THR A 244 10.04 9.06 -7.84
N ARG A 245 10.49 8.81 -6.60
CA ARG A 245 9.66 8.19 -5.57
C ARG A 245 8.39 8.98 -5.23
N TYR A 246 8.37 10.29 -5.50
CA TYR A 246 7.25 11.18 -5.21
C TYR A 246 6.01 10.91 -6.07
N MET A 247 6.16 10.17 -7.17
CA MET A 247 5.03 9.68 -7.96
C MET A 247 4.06 8.80 -7.14
N HIS A 248 4.46 8.33 -5.96
CA HIS A 248 3.54 7.60 -5.08
C HIS A 248 2.36 8.46 -4.63
N ILE A 249 2.51 9.78 -4.51
CA ILE A 249 1.46 10.69 -4.06
C ILE A 249 0.22 10.61 -5.00
N PRO A 250 0.30 10.97 -6.29
CA PRO A 250 -0.85 10.84 -7.20
C PRO A 250 -1.25 9.39 -7.48
N ALA A 251 -0.28 8.46 -7.48
CA ALA A 251 -0.58 7.06 -7.75
C ALA A 251 -1.38 6.39 -6.62
N GLU A 252 -1.15 6.75 -5.36
CA GLU A 252 -1.91 6.22 -4.23
C GLU A 252 -3.34 6.77 -4.22
N MET A 253 -3.53 8.03 -4.59
CA MET A 253 -4.87 8.62 -4.76
C MET A 253 -5.71 7.88 -5.80
N LEU A 254 -5.09 7.32 -6.86
CA LEU A 254 -5.76 6.46 -7.83
C LEU A 254 -5.94 5.02 -7.31
N LEU A 255 -4.93 4.48 -6.60
CA LEU A 255 -4.92 3.09 -6.15
C LEU A 255 -5.99 2.80 -5.10
N ILE A 256 -6.28 3.75 -4.19
CA ILE A 256 -7.30 3.59 -3.14
C ILE A 256 -8.69 3.33 -3.73
N PRO A 257 -9.24 4.15 -4.65
CA PRO A 257 -10.51 3.87 -5.29
C PRO A 257 -10.52 2.56 -6.10
N MET A 258 -9.41 2.23 -6.76
CA MET A 258 -9.30 0.95 -7.48
C MET A 258 -9.42 -0.26 -6.53
N ARG A 259 -8.81 -0.20 -5.35
CA ARG A 259 -8.95 -1.24 -4.31
C ARG A 259 -10.34 -1.30 -3.72
N ASN A 260 -10.94 -0.15 -3.43
CA ASN A 260 -12.30 -0.09 -2.90
C ASN A 260 -13.34 -0.61 -3.91
N ALA A 261 -13.01 -0.51 -5.22
CA ALA A 261 -13.77 -1.15 -6.28
C ALA A 261 -13.52 -2.67 -6.38
N GLY A 262 -12.65 -3.27 -5.56
CA GLY A 262 -12.34 -4.70 -5.59
C GLY A 262 -11.40 -5.14 -6.71
N LEU A 263 -10.68 -4.19 -7.34
CA LEU A 263 -9.71 -4.52 -8.38
C LEU A 263 -8.45 -5.14 -7.75
N HIS A 264 -7.82 -6.04 -8.49
CA HIS A 264 -6.60 -6.75 -8.07
C HIS A 264 -5.65 -7.00 -9.25
N ILE A 265 -4.44 -7.47 -8.96
CA ILE A 265 -3.41 -7.72 -9.96
C ILE A 265 -3.83 -8.89 -10.87
N ARG A 266 -4.09 -8.61 -12.14
CA ARG A 266 -4.33 -9.62 -13.20
C ARG A 266 -3.16 -9.73 -14.17
N HIS A 267 -2.39 -8.66 -14.35
CA HIS A 267 -1.25 -8.58 -15.26
C HIS A 267 -0.04 -7.97 -14.53
N ALA A 268 1.14 -8.40 -14.92
CA ALA A 268 2.38 -8.06 -14.24
C ALA A 268 2.71 -6.54 -14.22
N ARG A 269 2.31 -5.78 -15.25
CA ARG A 269 2.79 -4.41 -15.49
C ARG A 269 1.72 -3.47 -16.05
N LYS A 270 0.48 -3.92 -16.17
CA LYS A 270 -0.62 -3.18 -16.80
C LYS A 270 -1.77 -2.97 -15.81
N GLY A 271 -2.58 -1.94 -16.06
CA GLY A 271 -3.77 -1.66 -15.28
C GLY A 271 -3.48 -1.49 -13.79
N PHE A 272 -4.17 -2.25 -12.94
CA PHE A 272 -4.04 -2.20 -11.49
C PHE A 272 -2.60 -2.39 -10.98
N ALA A 273 -1.87 -3.38 -11.53
CA ALA A 273 -0.46 -3.61 -11.15
C ALA A 273 0.42 -2.39 -11.42
N ARG A 274 0.16 -1.65 -12.51
CA ARG A 274 0.90 -0.42 -12.82
C ARG A 274 0.64 0.66 -11.77
N ALA A 275 -0.63 0.89 -11.37
CA ALA A 275 -0.97 1.81 -10.30
C ALA A 275 -0.25 1.43 -9.00
N GLU A 276 -0.26 0.16 -8.64
CA GLU A 276 0.38 -0.35 -7.42
C GLU A 276 1.91 -0.22 -7.43
N ILE A 277 2.56 -0.51 -8.55
CA ILE A 277 4.01 -0.33 -8.73
C ILE A 277 4.40 1.15 -8.55
N PHE A 278 3.63 2.08 -9.11
CA PHE A 278 3.91 3.51 -8.99
C PHE A 278 3.55 4.09 -7.62
N SER A 279 2.64 3.47 -6.87
CA SER A 279 2.32 3.85 -5.49
C SER A 279 3.42 3.48 -4.49
N CYS A 280 4.41 2.67 -4.84
CA CYS A 280 5.51 2.31 -3.95
C CYS A 280 6.44 3.51 -3.70
N PRO A 281 6.56 4.08 -2.47
CA PRO A 281 7.40 5.24 -2.18
C PRO A 281 8.90 4.90 -2.08
N SER A 282 9.29 3.66 -2.36
CA SER A 282 10.67 3.16 -2.22
C SER A 282 11.29 3.42 -0.84
N CYS A 283 10.49 3.39 0.23
CA CYS A 283 10.92 3.70 1.59
C CYS A 283 11.89 2.68 2.20
N GLY A 284 11.81 1.40 1.80
CA GLY A 284 12.69 0.33 2.29
C GLY A 284 12.19 -0.47 3.50
N VAL A 285 11.03 -0.13 4.11
CA VAL A 285 10.48 -0.87 5.27
C VAL A 285 10.34 -2.38 4.99
N CYS A 286 9.97 -2.75 3.77
CA CYS A 286 9.88 -4.15 3.37
C CYS A 286 11.23 -4.87 3.31
N ILE A 287 12.37 -4.15 3.32
CA ILE A 287 13.72 -4.75 3.40
C ILE A 287 13.95 -5.27 4.81
N ASP A 288 13.63 -4.47 5.82
CA ASP A 288 13.80 -4.85 7.23
C ASP A 288 12.90 -6.03 7.61
N ALA A 289 11.71 -6.10 7.05
CA ALA A 289 10.75 -7.16 7.27
C ALA A 289 11.02 -8.44 6.48
N CYS A 290 11.83 -8.38 5.42
CA CYS A 290 12.03 -9.53 4.52
C CYS A 290 12.98 -10.57 5.12
N PRO A 291 12.55 -11.84 5.34
CA PRO A 291 13.43 -12.87 5.87
C PRO A 291 14.61 -13.19 4.95
N MET A 292 14.47 -12.96 3.64
CA MET A 292 15.59 -13.14 2.69
C MET A 292 16.69 -12.09 2.85
N SER A 293 16.40 -10.95 3.49
CA SER A 293 17.35 -9.84 3.67
C SER A 293 18.40 -10.08 4.75
N VAL A 294 18.34 -11.17 5.48
CA VAL A 294 19.36 -11.55 6.50
C VAL A 294 20.75 -11.59 5.87
N LYS A 295 20.86 -12.17 4.68
CA LYS A 295 22.09 -12.17 3.90
C LYS A 295 22.23 -10.87 3.10
N LYS A 296 23.33 -10.12 3.27
CA LYS A 296 23.57 -8.83 2.56
C LYS A 296 23.45 -8.94 1.03
N SER A 297 23.83 -10.08 0.44
CA SER A 297 23.69 -10.33 -1.00
C SER A 297 22.25 -10.28 -1.50
N ASN A 298 21.27 -10.62 -0.67
CA ASN A 298 19.86 -10.74 -1.02
C ASN A 298 19.06 -9.47 -0.74
N LEU A 299 19.68 -8.42 -0.19
CA LEU A 299 19.00 -7.13 0.09
C LEU A 299 18.31 -6.55 -1.14
N LYS A 300 18.96 -6.69 -2.31
CA LYS A 300 18.46 -6.17 -3.59
C LYS A 300 17.35 -7.03 -4.22
N ASP A 301 16.96 -8.14 -3.58
CA ASP A 301 15.92 -9.05 -4.06
C ASP A 301 14.54 -8.78 -3.40
N CYS A 302 14.46 -7.81 -2.49
CA CYS A 302 13.21 -7.41 -1.83
C CYS A 302 12.23 -6.70 -2.78
N THR A 303 10.95 -6.65 -2.41
CA THR A 303 9.86 -6.10 -3.23
C THR A 303 10.09 -4.66 -3.68
N VAL A 304 10.70 -3.82 -2.86
CA VAL A 304 11.03 -2.43 -3.25
C VAL A 304 11.96 -2.36 -4.46
N TYR A 305 12.92 -3.27 -4.55
CA TYR A 305 13.83 -3.31 -5.70
C TYR A 305 13.16 -3.92 -6.93
N LEU A 306 12.27 -4.90 -6.76
CA LEU A 306 11.43 -5.39 -7.86
C LEU A 306 10.66 -4.24 -8.51
N ASN A 307 9.89 -3.47 -7.72
CA ASN A 307 9.13 -2.32 -8.21
C ASN A 307 10.02 -1.28 -8.90
N ARG A 308 11.19 -1.01 -8.32
CA ARG A 308 12.15 -0.07 -8.89
C ARG A 308 12.71 -0.51 -10.24
N HIS A 309 13.01 -1.81 -10.40
CA HIS A 309 13.49 -2.36 -11.67
C HIS A 309 12.38 -2.43 -12.73
N ILE A 310 11.14 -2.74 -12.33
CA ILE A 310 9.99 -2.68 -13.25
C ILE A 310 9.79 -1.25 -13.77
N ARG A 311 9.82 -0.24 -12.90
CA ARG A 311 9.70 1.18 -13.31
C ARG A 311 10.78 1.61 -14.30
N ARG A 312 11.98 1.03 -14.20
CA ARG A 312 13.15 1.37 -15.04
C ARG A 312 13.30 0.48 -16.26
N GLY A 313 12.44 -0.51 -16.46
CA GLY A 313 12.51 -1.42 -17.60
C GLY A 313 13.67 -2.41 -17.57
N HIS A 314 14.23 -2.73 -16.40
CA HIS A 314 15.35 -3.66 -16.27
C HIS A 314 14.88 -5.11 -16.26
N GLU A 315 14.47 -5.64 -17.41
CA GLU A 315 13.80 -6.94 -17.58
C GLU A 315 14.56 -8.11 -16.95
N LYS A 316 15.83 -8.31 -17.31
CA LYS A 316 16.67 -9.41 -16.78
C LYS A 316 16.68 -9.40 -15.24
N ARG A 317 16.81 -8.22 -14.63
CA ARG A 317 16.86 -8.09 -13.18
C ARG A 317 15.50 -8.34 -12.52
N VAL A 318 14.40 -7.94 -13.17
CA VAL A 318 13.04 -8.25 -12.74
C VAL A 318 12.83 -9.76 -12.69
N ASP A 319 13.30 -10.47 -13.71
CA ASP A 319 13.20 -11.91 -13.80
C ASP A 319 13.96 -12.62 -12.67
N GLU A 320 15.22 -12.28 -12.45
CA GLU A 320 16.02 -12.83 -11.37
C GLU A 320 15.41 -12.61 -9.98
N ILE A 321 14.94 -11.38 -9.72
CA ILE A 321 14.34 -11.02 -8.42
C ILE A 321 13.00 -11.74 -8.21
N SER A 322 12.23 -11.94 -9.28
CA SER A 322 10.90 -12.55 -9.18
C SER A 322 10.95 -13.99 -8.67
N ASP A 323 12.03 -14.74 -8.96
CA ASP A 323 12.19 -16.12 -8.51
C ASP A 323 12.67 -16.23 -7.05
N LYS A 324 13.44 -15.25 -6.60
CA LYS A 324 14.02 -15.22 -5.26
C LYS A 324 13.02 -14.69 -4.22
N CYS A 325 11.94 -15.42 -3.97
CA CYS A 325 10.92 -15.01 -2.99
C CYS A 325 10.20 -16.20 -2.37
N LEU A 326 10.08 -16.18 -1.05
CA LEU A 326 9.32 -17.16 -0.27
C LEU A 326 7.80 -16.96 -0.36
N LEU A 327 7.32 -15.89 -0.97
CA LEU A 327 5.90 -15.50 -1.06
C LEU A 327 5.16 -15.41 0.29
N CYS A 328 5.90 -15.18 1.39
CA CYS A 328 5.39 -15.19 2.76
C CYS A 328 4.48 -14.01 3.14
N GLY A 329 4.32 -13.00 2.28
CA GLY A 329 3.44 -11.84 2.51
C GLY A 329 3.94 -10.79 3.53
N LYS A 330 5.09 -11.00 4.21
CA LYS A 330 5.56 -10.09 5.25
C LYS A 330 5.82 -8.66 4.74
N CYS A 331 6.34 -8.54 3.51
CA CYS A 331 6.53 -7.24 2.86
C CYS A 331 5.22 -6.49 2.59
N GLN A 332 4.13 -7.19 2.30
CA GLN A 332 2.79 -6.63 2.11
C GLN A 332 2.21 -6.19 3.45
N ALA A 333 2.32 -7.03 4.48
CA ALA A 333 1.83 -6.73 5.84
C ALA A 333 2.47 -5.46 6.42
N VAL A 334 3.77 -5.20 6.15
CA VAL A 334 4.47 -3.99 6.64
C VAL A 334 4.34 -2.79 5.70
N CYS A 335 3.78 -2.94 4.51
CA CYS A 335 3.69 -1.87 3.52
C CYS A 335 2.59 -0.88 3.87
N GLN A 336 2.93 0.40 4.01
CA GLN A 336 1.97 1.47 4.32
C GLN A 336 0.95 1.65 3.19
N VAL A 337 1.43 1.54 1.96
CA VAL A 337 0.62 1.63 0.74
C VAL A 337 -0.08 0.30 0.44
N GLY A 338 0.33 -0.81 1.09
CA GLY A 338 -0.24 -2.14 0.89
C GLY A 338 0.12 -2.79 -0.44
N VAL A 339 1.34 -2.59 -0.95
CA VAL A 339 1.81 -3.25 -2.19
C VAL A 339 1.81 -4.77 -2.04
N GLU A 340 1.13 -5.47 -2.93
CA GLU A 340 0.98 -6.92 -2.96
C GLU A 340 2.20 -7.62 -3.59
N GLY A 341 3.34 -7.55 -2.90
CA GLY A 341 4.60 -8.08 -3.40
C GLY A 341 4.55 -9.55 -3.86
N PRO A 342 3.94 -10.48 -3.13
CA PRO A 342 3.77 -11.87 -3.57
C PRO A 342 2.98 -12.01 -4.86
N THR A 343 1.82 -11.38 -4.95
CA THR A 343 0.94 -11.41 -6.13
C THR A 343 1.63 -10.82 -7.35
N LEU A 344 2.32 -9.70 -7.18
CA LEU A 344 3.09 -9.07 -8.25
C LEU A 344 4.20 -9.97 -8.77
N ARG A 345 4.89 -10.74 -7.90
CA ARG A 345 5.92 -11.70 -8.33
C ARG A 345 5.34 -12.87 -9.09
N ILE A 346 4.23 -13.42 -8.65
CA ILE A 346 3.51 -14.48 -9.38
C ILE A 346 3.11 -13.97 -10.78
N ALA A 347 2.57 -12.76 -10.86
CA ALA A 347 2.22 -12.14 -12.14
C ALA A 347 3.44 -11.93 -13.05
N GLN A 348 4.60 -11.54 -12.51
CA GLN A 348 5.85 -11.43 -13.27
C GLN A 348 6.32 -12.81 -13.76
N ARG A 349 6.27 -13.85 -12.95
CA ARG A 349 6.59 -15.23 -13.36
C ARG A 349 5.68 -15.68 -14.51
N ALA A 350 4.40 -15.34 -14.45
CA ALA A 350 3.42 -15.70 -15.50
C ALA A 350 3.69 -15.03 -16.87
N THR A 351 4.52 -13.99 -16.94
CA THR A 351 4.91 -13.39 -18.24
C THR A 351 5.97 -14.17 -19.00
N ARG A 352 6.63 -15.12 -18.34
CA ARG A 352 7.71 -15.90 -18.93
C ARG A 352 7.18 -17.09 -19.70
N ARG A 353 7.81 -17.39 -20.82
CA ARG A 353 7.64 -18.67 -21.50
C ARG A 353 8.64 -19.66 -20.89
N TYR A 354 8.16 -20.64 -20.19
CA TYR A 354 8.99 -21.76 -19.74
C TYR A 354 9.13 -22.74 -20.91
N ASN A 355 10.37 -23.02 -21.33
CA ASN A 355 10.65 -24.01 -22.38
C ASN A 355 10.52 -25.46 -21.86
N ILE A 356 10.24 -25.66 -20.59
CA ILE A 356 10.05 -26.97 -20.00
C ILE A 356 8.55 -27.21 -19.91
N GLU A 357 8.02 -27.97 -20.84
CA GLU A 357 6.71 -28.57 -20.72
C GLU A 357 6.77 -29.67 -19.66
N GLN A 358 6.40 -29.35 -18.44
CA GLN A 358 6.11 -30.38 -17.46
C GLN A 358 4.68 -30.83 -17.70
N ASP A 359 4.52 -32.07 -18.13
CA ASP A 359 3.23 -32.70 -18.32
C ASP A 359 2.67 -33.10 -16.94
N TYR A 360 1.73 -32.31 -16.46
CA TYR A 360 0.96 -32.59 -15.26
C TYR A 360 -0.36 -33.34 -15.57
N SER A 361 -0.60 -33.74 -16.82
CA SER A 361 -1.77 -34.55 -17.20
C SER A 361 -1.74 -35.94 -16.57
N ARG A 362 -0.55 -36.39 -16.15
CA ARG A 362 -0.34 -37.66 -15.42
C ARG A 362 -0.75 -37.63 -13.95
N ILE A 363 -1.16 -36.48 -13.39
CA ILE A 363 -1.88 -36.49 -12.12
C ILE A 363 -3.28 -37.05 -12.42
N ASP A 364 -3.36 -38.36 -12.45
CA ASP A 364 -4.60 -39.08 -12.64
C ASP A 364 -5.47 -38.85 -11.40
N VAL A 365 -6.45 -37.98 -11.58
CA VAL A 365 -7.44 -37.73 -10.55
C VAL A 365 -8.42 -38.87 -10.67
N GLN A 366 -8.24 -39.93 -9.87
CA GLN A 366 -9.20 -40.98 -9.77
C GLN A 366 -10.54 -40.41 -9.28
N PRO A 367 -11.66 -40.70 -9.94
CA PRO A 367 -12.95 -40.29 -9.45
C PRO A 367 -13.18 -40.90 -8.04
N LEU A 368 -13.74 -40.09 -7.15
CA LEU A 368 -14.14 -40.58 -5.83
C LEU A 368 -15.09 -41.75 -6.01
N THR A 369 -14.88 -42.83 -5.25
CA THR A 369 -15.72 -44.01 -5.30
C THR A 369 -17.20 -43.67 -5.04
N GLU A 370 -18.14 -44.48 -5.54
CA GLU A 370 -19.59 -44.30 -5.31
C GLU A 370 -19.95 -44.13 -3.83
N ALA A 371 -19.19 -44.73 -2.92
CA ALA A 371 -19.32 -44.53 -1.47
C ALA A 371 -19.08 -43.08 -1.01
N ALA A 372 -18.41 -42.25 -1.82
CA ALA A 372 -18.21 -40.85 -1.55
C ALA A 372 -19.39 -39.97 -1.97
N MET A 373 -20.26 -40.47 -2.84
CA MET A 373 -21.44 -39.75 -3.30
C MET A 373 -22.46 -39.64 -2.17
N GLY A 374 -22.82 -38.41 -1.79
CA GLY A 374 -23.76 -38.13 -0.70
C GLY A 374 -23.15 -37.84 0.67
N SER A 375 -21.81 -37.87 0.81
CA SER A 375 -21.17 -37.41 2.05
C SER A 375 -21.27 -35.88 2.19
N LYS A 376 -21.76 -35.41 3.34
CA LYS A 376 -21.92 -33.97 3.63
C LYS A 376 -20.58 -33.26 3.92
N VAL A 377 -19.55 -34.02 4.29
CA VAL A 377 -18.25 -33.49 4.70
C VAL A 377 -17.12 -34.14 3.90
N LEU A 378 -16.28 -33.33 3.28
CA LEU A 378 -15.05 -33.77 2.64
C LEU A 378 -13.84 -33.33 3.49
N TYR A 379 -12.82 -34.18 3.52
CA TYR A 379 -11.54 -33.88 4.09
C TYR A 379 -10.46 -33.91 3.01
N PHE A 380 -9.67 -32.84 2.92
CA PHE A 380 -8.53 -32.69 2.03
C PHE A 380 -7.28 -32.41 2.88
N ALA A 381 -6.40 -33.37 3.02
CA ALA A 381 -5.19 -33.26 3.83
C ALA A 381 -4.17 -32.29 3.21
N GLY A 382 -3.97 -32.40 1.91
CA GLY A 382 -2.94 -31.68 1.15
C GLY A 382 -1.59 -32.39 1.16
N CYS A 383 -0.86 -32.29 0.05
CA CYS A 383 0.39 -33.02 -0.18
C CYS A 383 1.46 -32.77 0.92
N MET A 384 1.57 -31.53 1.43
CA MET A 384 2.52 -31.21 2.51
C MET A 384 2.15 -31.88 3.83
N THR A 385 0.86 -32.01 4.12
CA THR A 385 0.37 -32.70 5.31
C THR A 385 0.64 -34.20 5.23
N GLN A 386 0.51 -34.78 4.04
CA GLN A 386 0.78 -36.18 3.80
C GLN A 386 2.26 -36.56 3.99
N LEU A 387 3.19 -35.62 3.77
CA LEU A 387 4.60 -35.79 4.11
C LEU A 387 4.84 -35.89 5.63
N THR A 388 3.83 -35.57 6.44
CA THR A 388 3.86 -35.70 7.90
C THR A 388 2.73 -36.65 8.35
N PRO A 389 2.87 -37.97 8.22
CA PRO A 389 1.78 -38.93 8.37
C PRO A 389 1.06 -38.91 9.72
N ARG A 390 1.69 -38.34 10.75
CA ARG A 390 1.07 -38.15 12.08
C ARG A 390 -0.15 -37.22 12.03
N ILE A 391 -0.11 -36.19 11.18
CA ILE A 391 -1.18 -35.20 11.10
C ILE A 391 -2.48 -35.80 10.51
N PRO A 392 -2.47 -36.41 9.31
CA PRO A 392 -3.69 -37.00 8.78
C PRO A 392 -4.24 -38.15 9.62
N ARG A 393 -3.37 -38.98 10.23
CA ARG A 393 -3.79 -40.02 11.18
C ARG A 393 -4.50 -39.44 12.41
N ALA A 394 -3.94 -38.34 12.98
CA ALA A 394 -4.58 -37.66 14.10
C ALA A 394 -5.94 -37.08 13.70
N MET A 395 -6.01 -36.45 12.51
CA MET A 395 -7.30 -35.94 11.98
C MET A 395 -8.34 -37.04 11.80
N GLU A 396 -7.96 -38.17 11.23
CA GLU A 396 -8.83 -39.33 11.09
C GLU A 396 -9.36 -39.79 12.46
N SER A 397 -8.48 -39.94 13.46
CA SER A 397 -8.85 -40.33 14.81
C SER A 397 -9.82 -39.33 15.46
N VAL A 398 -9.52 -38.04 15.37
CA VAL A 398 -10.33 -36.97 15.98
C VAL A 398 -11.70 -36.86 15.31
N LEU A 399 -11.77 -36.91 13.97
CA LEU A 399 -13.06 -36.87 13.24
C LEU A 399 -13.94 -38.09 13.56
N LYS A 400 -13.36 -39.28 13.65
CA LYS A 400 -14.06 -40.49 14.09
C LYS A 400 -14.60 -40.34 15.51
N LYS A 401 -13.77 -39.86 16.44
CA LYS A 401 -14.17 -39.62 17.84
C LYS A 401 -15.32 -38.61 17.97
N ALA A 402 -15.33 -37.59 17.10
CA ALA A 402 -16.39 -36.60 17.04
C ALA A 402 -17.67 -37.08 16.33
N GLY A 403 -17.70 -38.29 15.83
CA GLY A 403 -18.82 -38.84 15.08
C GLY A 403 -19.10 -38.17 13.74
N VAL A 404 -18.05 -37.59 13.13
CA VAL A 404 -18.17 -36.92 11.83
C VAL A 404 -18.08 -37.96 10.72
N ASN A 405 -19.15 -38.08 9.95
CA ASN A 405 -19.11 -38.87 8.71
C ASN A 405 -18.48 -38.01 7.59
N TYR A 406 -17.32 -38.42 7.11
CA TYR A 406 -16.56 -37.70 6.10
C TYR A 406 -15.94 -38.62 5.07
N VAL A 407 -15.60 -38.05 3.91
CA VAL A 407 -14.80 -38.69 2.87
C VAL A 407 -13.45 -38.00 2.80
N TRP A 408 -12.37 -38.77 2.83
CA TRP A 408 -11.02 -38.24 2.65
C TRP A 408 -10.66 -38.23 1.16
N MET A 409 -10.75 -37.05 0.58
CA MET A 409 -10.72 -36.81 -0.85
C MET A 409 -9.35 -37.09 -1.50
N ASP A 410 -8.24 -36.82 -0.80
CA ASP A 410 -6.86 -36.96 -1.31
C ASP A 410 -6.09 -38.05 -0.59
N ARG A 411 -6.77 -39.10 -0.14
CA ARG A 411 -6.17 -40.18 0.67
C ARG A 411 -4.98 -40.84 -0.01
N ASP A 412 -5.07 -41.06 -1.29
CA ASP A 412 -4.06 -41.76 -2.10
C ASP A 412 -2.96 -40.84 -2.65
N GLY A 413 -2.96 -39.56 -2.26
CA GLY A 413 -1.93 -38.61 -2.62
C GLY A 413 -2.03 -38.05 -4.04
N GLY A 414 -3.07 -38.45 -4.80
CA GLY A 414 -3.21 -38.07 -6.24
C GLY A 414 -3.74 -36.66 -6.49
N LEU A 415 -4.19 -35.92 -5.48
CA LEU A 415 -4.80 -34.60 -5.67
C LEU A 415 -3.87 -33.46 -5.23
N CYS A 416 -3.78 -32.43 -6.07
CA CYS A 416 -3.03 -31.21 -5.80
C CYS A 416 -3.98 -30.01 -5.80
N CYS A 417 -3.79 -29.05 -4.86
CA CYS A 417 -4.57 -27.80 -4.82
C CYS A 417 -4.24 -26.81 -5.95
N GLY A 418 -3.22 -27.05 -6.76
CA GLY A 418 -2.77 -26.16 -7.84
C GLY A 418 -1.75 -25.10 -7.42
N ARG A 419 -1.38 -24.99 -6.15
CA ARG A 419 -0.43 -23.99 -5.65
C ARG A 419 0.92 -23.99 -6.37
N PRO A 420 1.60 -25.13 -6.60
CA PRO A 420 2.89 -25.14 -7.29
C PRO A 420 2.83 -24.46 -8.65
N MET A 421 1.75 -24.71 -9.42
CA MET A 421 1.53 -24.12 -10.73
C MET A 421 1.30 -22.61 -10.64
N LEU A 422 0.42 -22.18 -9.72
CA LEU A 422 0.17 -20.75 -9.48
C LEU A 422 1.45 -20.01 -9.12
N THR A 423 2.24 -20.56 -8.20
CA THR A 423 3.49 -19.90 -7.76
C THR A 423 4.58 -19.89 -8.80
N ALA A 424 4.60 -20.88 -9.69
CA ALA A 424 5.48 -20.91 -10.86
C ALA A 424 5.04 -19.98 -11.99
N GLY A 425 3.83 -19.41 -11.93
CA GLY A 425 3.26 -18.57 -12.98
C GLY A 425 2.59 -19.38 -14.11
N LYS A 426 2.44 -20.69 -13.96
CA LYS A 426 1.76 -21.59 -14.90
C LYS A 426 0.24 -21.57 -14.68
N LEU A 427 -0.37 -20.44 -15.06
CA LEU A 427 -1.77 -20.16 -14.74
C LEU A 427 -2.76 -21.06 -15.49
N GLY A 428 -2.39 -21.52 -16.68
CA GLY A 428 -3.22 -22.45 -17.50
C GLY A 428 -3.38 -23.80 -16.80
N GLU A 429 -2.27 -24.40 -16.41
CA GLU A 429 -2.19 -25.69 -15.73
C GLU A 429 -2.86 -25.62 -14.34
N ALA A 430 -2.62 -24.51 -13.62
CA ALA A 430 -3.31 -24.29 -12.35
C ALA A 430 -4.84 -24.29 -12.50
N LYS A 431 -5.37 -23.62 -13.52
CA LYS A 431 -6.81 -23.60 -13.81
C LYS A 431 -7.37 -24.98 -14.15
N GLN A 432 -6.61 -25.80 -14.87
CA GLN A 432 -7.05 -27.18 -15.19
C GLN A 432 -7.18 -28.02 -13.91
N ILE A 433 -6.17 -27.98 -13.03
CA ILE A 433 -6.20 -28.67 -11.75
C ILE A 433 -7.39 -28.18 -10.89
N ILE A 434 -7.58 -26.87 -10.80
CA ILE A 434 -8.66 -26.26 -10.03
C ILE A 434 -10.02 -26.74 -10.55
N ARG A 435 -10.27 -26.69 -11.86
CA ARG A 435 -11.53 -27.13 -12.47
C ARG A 435 -11.82 -28.61 -12.22
N LYS A 436 -10.80 -29.48 -12.35
CA LYS A 436 -10.95 -30.91 -12.03
C LYS A 436 -11.40 -31.12 -10.57
N ASN A 437 -10.70 -30.46 -9.63
CA ASN A 437 -11.07 -30.58 -8.22
C ASN A 437 -12.45 -29.97 -7.91
N GLU A 438 -12.81 -28.85 -8.54
CA GLU A 438 -14.15 -28.26 -8.42
C GLU A 438 -15.23 -29.22 -8.86
N GLN A 439 -15.00 -29.91 -9.98
CA GLN A 439 -15.95 -30.91 -10.50
C GLN A 439 -16.13 -32.08 -9.52
N ILE A 440 -15.01 -32.64 -9.03
CA ILE A 440 -15.06 -33.74 -8.04
C ILE A 440 -15.85 -33.32 -6.79
N ILE A 441 -15.58 -32.10 -6.25
CA ILE A 441 -16.26 -31.61 -5.06
C ILE A 441 -17.76 -31.41 -5.33
N LYS A 442 -18.14 -30.87 -6.48
CA LYS A 442 -19.54 -30.68 -6.88
C LYS A 442 -20.30 -31.99 -7.01
N ASP A 443 -19.64 -33.00 -7.59
CA ASP A 443 -20.25 -34.32 -7.80
C ASP A 443 -20.60 -35.03 -6.47
N THR A 444 -19.82 -34.74 -5.39
CA THR A 444 -20.12 -35.28 -4.05
C THR A 444 -21.31 -34.63 -3.38
N ARG A 445 -21.78 -33.47 -3.84
CA ARG A 445 -22.80 -32.62 -3.18
C ARG A 445 -22.48 -32.28 -1.72
N ALA A 446 -21.20 -32.24 -1.36
CA ALA A 446 -20.76 -31.92 0.00
C ALA A 446 -21.03 -30.45 0.35
N HIS A 447 -21.36 -30.19 1.62
CA HIS A 447 -21.60 -28.85 2.14
C HIS A 447 -20.39 -28.29 2.89
N THR A 448 -19.43 -29.11 3.28
CA THR A 448 -18.25 -28.70 4.04
C THR A 448 -17.00 -29.40 3.50
N LEU A 449 -15.96 -28.58 3.27
CA LEU A 449 -14.64 -29.05 2.87
C LEU A 449 -13.63 -28.64 3.95
N ILE A 450 -13.08 -29.61 4.67
CA ILE A 450 -12.08 -29.43 5.71
C ILE A 450 -10.68 -29.56 5.10
N LEU A 451 -9.81 -28.59 5.33
CA LEU A 451 -8.44 -28.61 4.83
C LEU A 451 -7.43 -28.57 5.99
N SER A 452 -6.43 -29.45 5.96
CA SER A 452 -5.36 -29.45 6.96
C SER A 452 -4.18 -28.57 6.56
N CYS A 453 -3.86 -28.47 5.29
CA CYS A 453 -2.76 -27.66 4.80
C CYS A 453 -3.16 -26.18 4.69
N PRO A 454 -2.47 -25.25 5.40
CA PRO A 454 -2.74 -23.81 5.30
C PRO A 454 -2.64 -23.26 3.88
N ILE A 455 -1.68 -23.77 3.12
CA ILE A 455 -1.50 -23.38 1.70
C ILE A 455 -2.72 -23.78 0.87
N CYS A 456 -3.16 -25.03 1.01
CA CYS A 456 -4.33 -25.51 0.29
C CYS A 456 -5.58 -24.72 0.70
N TYR A 457 -5.78 -24.46 1.99
CA TYR A 457 -6.89 -23.65 2.48
C TYR A 457 -6.96 -22.28 1.78
N LYS A 458 -5.86 -21.56 1.73
CA LYS A 458 -5.81 -20.28 1.05
C LYS A 458 -6.15 -20.39 -0.44
N ILE A 459 -5.58 -21.39 -1.14
CA ILE A 459 -5.84 -21.59 -2.56
C ILE A 459 -7.31 -21.92 -2.82
N PHE A 460 -7.91 -22.79 -2.02
CA PHE A 460 -9.34 -23.10 -2.15
C PHE A 460 -10.22 -21.88 -1.88
N LYS A 461 -9.88 -21.02 -0.94
CA LYS A 461 -10.62 -19.77 -0.66
C LYS A 461 -10.51 -18.71 -1.75
N GLU A 462 -9.35 -18.60 -2.37
CA GLU A 462 -9.05 -17.48 -3.31
C GLU A 462 -9.31 -17.84 -4.78
N HIS A 463 -9.17 -19.11 -5.15
CA HIS A 463 -9.14 -19.52 -6.57
C HIS A 463 -10.22 -20.50 -6.98
N TYR A 464 -10.89 -21.17 -6.03
CA TYR A 464 -11.94 -22.14 -6.32
C TYR A 464 -13.33 -21.50 -6.28
N ASN A 465 -14.18 -21.89 -7.23
CA ASN A 465 -15.58 -21.49 -7.26
C ASN A 465 -16.48 -22.66 -6.76
N LEU A 466 -16.76 -22.67 -5.46
CA LEU A 466 -17.49 -23.71 -4.76
C LEU A 466 -18.76 -23.14 -4.08
N PRO A 467 -19.77 -22.72 -4.85
CA PRO A 467 -21.00 -22.18 -4.29
C PRO A 467 -21.70 -23.23 -3.44
N GLY A 468 -22.14 -22.85 -2.23
CA GLY A 468 -22.81 -23.74 -1.27
C GLY A 468 -21.86 -24.65 -0.48
N VAL A 469 -20.56 -24.67 -0.75
CA VAL A 469 -19.58 -25.44 0.02
C VAL A 469 -18.83 -24.53 1.01
N ARG A 470 -18.91 -24.86 2.28
CA ARG A 470 -18.17 -24.20 3.35
C ARG A 470 -16.72 -24.70 3.36
N VAL A 471 -15.80 -23.91 2.86
CA VAL A 471 -14.36 -24.19 2.93
C VAL A 471 -13.82 -23.74 4.27
N ILE A 472 -13.25 -24.64 5.08
CA ILE A 472 -12.81 -24.40 6.46
C ILE A 472 -11.47 -25.07 6.76
N HIS A 473 -10.58 -24.38 7.49
CA HIS A 473 -9.33 -24.99 7.98
C HIS A 473 -9.62 -25.93 9.16
N HIS A 474 -8.89 -27.03 9.27
CA HIS A 474 -9.13 -28.02 10.32
C HIS A 474 -9.13 -27.41 11.74
N SER A 475 -8.26 -26.43 12.02
CA SER A 475 -8.24 -25.79 13.34
C SER A 475 -9.54 -25.08 13.68
N GLN A 476 -10.19 -24.43 12.70
CA GLN A 476 -11.49 -23.80 12.90
C GLN A 476 -12.58 -24.84 13.11
N TYR A 477 -12.57 -25.89 12.29
CA TYR A 477 -13.57 -26.97 12.38
C TYR A 477 -13.48 -27.72 13.71
N LEU A 478 -12.26 -28.03 14.17
CA LEU A 478 -12.05 -28.68 15.46
C LEU A 478 -12.43 -27.78 16.64
N ASP A 479 -12.15 -26.48 16.58
CA ASP A 479 -12.57 -25.53 17.61
C ASP A 479 -14.12 -25.45 17.71
N GLU A 480 -14.82 -25.53 16.58
CA GLU A 480 -16.28 -25.63 16.54
C GLU A 480 -16.78 -26.93 17.18
N LEU A 481 -16.15 -28.07 16.86
CA LEU A 481 -16.54 -29.37 17.47
C LEU A 481 -16.34 -29.38 18.99
N VAL A 482 -15.30 -28.69 19.48
CA VAL A 482 -15.07 -28.52 20.92
C VAL A 482 -16.16 -27.63 21.53
N LYS A 483 -16.49 -26.50 20.89
CA LYS A 483 -17.57 -25.60 21.34
C LYS A 483 -18.93 -26.25 21.36
N LEU A 484 -19.16 -27.18 20.44
CA LEU A 484 -20.40 -28.01 20.37
C LEU A 484 -20.40 -29.23 21.34
N GLY A 485 -19.34 -29.39 22.15
CA GLY A 485 -19.24 -30.52 23.09
C GLY A 485 -18.98 -31.89 22.43
N LYS A 486 -18.73 -31.94 21.12
CA LYS A 486 -18.43 -33.19 20.38
C LYS A 486 -16.99 -33.69 20.61
N LEU A 487 -16.13 -32.83 21.08
CA LEU A 487 -14.75 -33.13 21.47
C LEU A 487 -14.45 -32.50 22.82
N SER A 488 -13.80 -33.28 23.69
CA SER A 488 -13.37 -32.84 25.01
C SER A 488 -11.85 -32.95 25.09
N PRO A 489 -11.10 -31.87 24.80
CA PRO A 489 -9.66 -31.85 24.91
C PRO A 489 -9.20 -32.08 26.36
N ILE A 490 -8.15 -32.88 26.55
CA ILE A 490 -7.52 -33.08 27.86
C ILE A 490 -6.28 -32.20 27.92
N LYS A 491 -6.19 -31.37 28.97
CA LYS A 491 -5.04 -30.48 29.17
C LYS A 491 -3.85 -31.28 29.71
N GLY A 492 -2.78 -31.35 28.92
CA GLY A 492 -1.51 -31.93 29.33
C GLY A 492 -0.62 -30.93 30.06
N ALA A 493 0.47 -31.42 30.66
CA ALA A 493 1.47 -30.60 31.35
C ALA A 493 2.49 -29.90 30.42
N ALA A 494 2.39 -30.11 29.11
CA ALA A 494 3.35 -29.55 28.16
C ALA A 494 3.17 -28.05 27.99
N SER A 495 4.29 -27.31 28.01
CA SER A 495 4.34 -25.89 27.59
C SER A 495 4.79 -25.81 26.14
N VAL A 496 4.06 -25.09 25.29
CA VAL A 496 4.28 -25.04 23.85
C VAL A 496 4.28 -23.61 23.34
N VAL A 497 5.05 -23.36 22.29
CA VAL A 497 5.03 -22.09 21.53
C VAL A 497 4.40 -22.35 20.17
N TRP A 498 3.46 -21.52 19.79
CA TRP A 498 2.81 -21.60 18.49
C TRP A 498 3.46 -20.65 17.49
N HIS A 499 3.77 -21.18 16.31
CA HIS A 499 4.22 -20.39 15.17
C HIS A 499 3.10 -20.34 14.13
N ASP A 500 2.58 -19.13 13.83
CA ASP A 500 1.55 -18.94 12.82
C ASP A 500 2.09 -19.22 11.41
N PRO A 501 1.57 -20.24 10.70
CA PRO A 501 1.92 -20.45 9.30
C PRO A 501 1.56 -19.22 8.46
N CYS A 502 2.49 -18.77 7.61
CA CYS A 502 2.32 -17.54 6.82
C CYS A 502 1.00 -17.48 6.04
N GLU A 503 0.59 -18.61 5.47
CA GLU A 503 -0.62 -18.69 4.64
C GLU A 503 -1.90 -18.78 5.49
N LEU A 504 -1.84 -19.28 6.72
CA LEU A 504 -2.98 -19.33 7.64
C LEU A 504 -3.17 -17.99 8.34
N GLY A 505 -2.13 -17.48 8.99
CA GLY A 505 -2.17 -16.20 9.71
C GLY A 505 -2.28 -15.02 8.75
N ARG A 506 -1.15 -14.55 8.18
CA ARG A 506 -1.14 -13.38 7.29
C ARG A 506 -1.95 -13.56 6.01
N GLY A 507 -1.92 -14.77 5.44
CA GLY A 507 -2.59 -15.06 4.18
C GLY A 507 -4.10 -15.24 4.28
N SER A 508 -4.61 -15.66 5.45
CA SER A 508 -6.03 -16.01 5.62
C SER A 508 -6.69 -15.42 6.86
N GLY A 509 -5.94 -14.68 7.70
CA GLY A 509 -6.47 -14.01 8.90
C GLY A 509 -6.86 -14.95 10.04
N ILE A 510 -6.40 -16.22 10.03
CA ILE A 510 -6.76 -17.21 11.04
C ILE A 510 -5.68 -17.29 12.10
N TYR A 511 -5.91 -16.69 13.25
CA TYR A 511 -5.00 -16.64 14.39
C TYR A 511 -5.58 -17.30 15.64
N GLU A 512 -6.87 -17.07 15.91
CA GLU A 512 -7.51 -17.43 17.19
C GLU A 512 -7.83 -18.92 17.31
N ALA A 513 -8.34 -19.56 16.25
CA ALA A 513 -8.77 -20.96 16.30
C ALA A 513 -7.64 -21.94 16.68
N PRO A 514 -6.41 -21.85 16.12
CA PRO A 514 -5.30 -22.68 16.57
C PRO A 514 -4.94 -22.43 18.05
N ARG A 515 -4.94 -21.17 18.49
CA ARG A 515 -4.62 -20.79 19.88
C ARG A 515 -5.64 -21.31 20.86
N SER A 516 -6.93 -21.20 20.55
CA SER A 516 -8.03 -21.74 21.34
C SER A 516 -7.86 -23.24 21.56
N LEU A 517 -7.58 -24.00 20.52
CA LEU A 517 -7.38 -25.45 20.61
C LEU A 517 -6.14 -25.82 21.44
N ILE A 518 -5.01 -25.17 21.15
CA ILE A 518 -3.72 -25.45 21.84
C ILE A 518 -3.87 -25.10 23.32
N GLY A 519 -4.45 -23.95 23.68
CA GLY A 519 -4.65 -23.54 25.05
C GLY A 519 -5.55 -24.48 25.89
N ARG A 520 -6.41 -25.28 25.21
CA ARG A 520 -7.20 -26.33 25.85
C ARG A 520 -6.42 -27.64 26.04
N CYS A 521 -5.34 -27.84 25.26
CA CYS A 521 -4.55 -29.08 25.30
C CYS A 521 -3.21 -28.92 26.05
N ALA A 522 -2.66 -27.70 26.12
CA ALA A 522 -1.34 -27.42 26.66
C ALA A 522 -1.27 -26.01 27.24
N GLU A 523 -0.18 -25.68 27.94
CA GLU A 523 0.14 -24.30 28.28
C GLU A 523 0.71 -23.58 27.04
N LEU A 524 -0.06 -22.65 26.48
CA LEU A 524 0.41 -21.87 25.32
C LEU A 524 1.25 -20.69 25.80
N ARG A 525 2.50 -20.63 25.36
CA ARG A 525 3.39 -19.48 25.52
C ARG A 525 3.55 -18.78 24.19
N GLU A 526 3.43 -17.46 24.20
CA GLU A 526 3.58 -16.66 23.01
C GLU A 526 5.02 -16.15 22.84
N ALA A 527 5.58 -16.29 21.65
CA ALA A 527 6.89 -15.80 21.30
C ALA A 527 6.83 -14.32 20.88
N GLY A 528 6.70 -13.40 21.84
CA GLY A 528 6.64 -11.96 21.58
C GLY A 528 5.25 -11.44 21.22
N ASN A 529 5.15 -10.25 20.63
CA ASN A 529 3.88 -9.64 20.24
C ASN A 529 3.20 -10.40 19.10
N ASN A 530 2.05 -10.99 19.40
CA ASN A 530 1.22 -11.79 18.48
C ASN A 530 0.41 -10.94 17.51
N SER A 531 1.08 -10.24 16.64
CA SER A 531 0.41 -9.56 15.54
C SER A 531 0.87 -10.16 14.21
N ALA A 532 0.08 -9.97 13.15
CA ALA A 532 0.44 -10.30 11.77
C ALA A 532 1.83 -9.74 11.36
N GLU A 533 2.40 -8.90 12.21
CA GLU A 533 3.64 -8.14 12.03
C GLU A 533 4.86 -8.77 12.73
N SER A 534 4.64 -9.57 13.76
CA SER A 534 5.71 -9.96 14.68
C SER A 534 6.54 -11.17 14.27
N ILE A 535 6.23 -11.86 13.17
CA ILE A 535 6.97 -13.06 12.75
C ILE A 535 7.66 -12.87 11.42
#